data_d7ff1c0890e78c05b76bf8fe2e67c826
#
_entry.id   d7ff1c0890e78c05b76bf8fe2e67c826
#
_cell.length_a   1.000
_cell.length_b   1.000
_cell.length_c   1.000
_cell.angle_alpha   90.00
_cell.angle_beta   90.00
_cell.angle_gamma   90.00
#
_symmetry.space_group_name_H-M   'P 1'
#
loop_
_entity.id
_entity.type
_entity.pdbx_description
1 polymer ?
#
loop_
_entity_poly.entity_id
_entity_poly.type
_entity_poly.pdbx_seq_one_letter_code
_entity_poly.pdbx_strand_id
1 'polypeptide(L)'
;LAFLRSGATLAAKWGLVAGLHINSPRSMPEEFWQKYPFLRGARIDHPRESFRPRYTIAMAHPVVQQHYQELVQNLMKEVPQLGFIHIWTNDSGSGFEFVTSLYAGRNGGPYLIREWKSDDEIARKAAENVLTYYRLLRDEATKVNPAFRVICDLGPFYSERKYIVPGLGGGLDAGAFGSF
;
A
#
# COMPACT_ATOMS: atom_id res chain seq x y z
N LEU A 1 1.74 -9.91 -17.36
CA LEU A 1 0.25 -9.87 -17.27
C LEU A 1 -0.40 -11.08 -17.94
N ALA A 2 0.12 -11.60 -19.10
CA ALA A 2 -0.47 -12.74 -19.79
C ALA A 2 -0.63 -13.99 -18.89
N PHE A 3 0.40 -14.35 -18.14
CA PHE A 3 0.36 -15.45 -17.16
C PHE A 3 -0.72 -15.23 -16.09
N LEU A 4 -0.80 -14.02 -15.53
CA LEU A 4 -1.80 -13.68 -14.52
C LEU A 4 -3.23 -13.79 -15.09
N ARG A 5 -3.42 -13.30 -16.31
CA ARG A 5 -4.72 -13.40 -17.01
C ARG A 5 -5.14 -14.85 -17.21
N SER A 6 -4.23 -15.70 -17.71
CA SER A 6 -4.51 -17.12 -17.91
C SER A 6 -4.84 -17.82 -16.59
N GLY A 7 -4.08 -17.52 -15.52
CA GLY A 7 -4.33 -18.07 -14.19
C GLY A 7 -5.69 -17.63 -13.62
N ALA A 8 -6.03 -16.35 -13.73
CA ALA A 8 -7.30 -15.82 -13.26
C ALA A 8 -8.50 -16.42 -14.03
N THR A 9 -8.36 -16.57 -15.35
CA THR A 9 -9.37 -17.22 -16.19
C THR A 9 -9.56 -18.69 -15.80
N LEU A 10 -8.46 -19.40 -15.56
CA LEU A 10 -8.52 -20.79 -15.14
C LEU A 10 -9.15 -20.94 -13.75
N ALA A 11 -8.77 -20.09 -12.80
CA ALA A 11 -9.36 -20.07 -11.47
C ALA A 11 -10.89 -19.87 -11.53
N ALA A 12 -11.35 -18.88 -12.30
CA ALA A 12 -12.77 -18.60 -12.48
C ALA A 12 -13.54 -19.81 -13.07
N LYS A 13 -12.92 -20.56 -14.00
CA LYS A 13 -13.51 -21.78 -14.57
C LYS A 13 -13.79 -22.85 -13.50
N TRP A 14 -13.01 -22.88 -12.43
CA TRP A 14 -13.16 -23.82 -11.31
C TRP A 14 -13.90 -23.23 -10.11
N GLY A 15 -14.52 -22.07 -10.26
CA GLY A 15 -15.23 -21.40 -9.16
C GLY A 15 -14.30 -20.82 -8.09
N LEU A 16 -13.01 -20.65 -8.41
CA LEU A 16 -12.01 -20.06 -7.51
C LEU A 16 -11.86 -18.55 -7.79
N VAL A 17 -11.53 -17.80 -6.76
CA VAL A 17 -11.24 -16.37 -6.85
C VAL A 17 -9.73 -16.18 -6.95
N ALA A 18 -9.27 -15.66 -8.07
CA ALA A 18 -7.86 -15.31 -8.25
C ALA A 18 -7.54 -14.00 -7.55
N GLY A 19 -6.37 -13.92 -6.92
CA GLY A 19 -5.88 -12.70 -6.28
C GLY A 19 -4.39 -12.48 -6.49
N LEU A 20 -3.96 -11.27 -6.17
CA LEU A 20 -2.56 -10.88 -6.11
C LEU A 20 -2.13 -10.64 -4.67
N HIS A 21 -0.94 -11.13 -4.32
CA HIS A 21 -0.24 -10.68 -3.13
C HIS A 21 0.91 -9.77 -3.56
N ILE A 22 0.95 -8.55 -3.04
CA ILE A 22 1.96 -7.56 -3.41
C ILE A 22 2.51 -6.82 -2.19
N ASN A 23 3.79 -6.46 -2.26
CA ASN A 23 4.40 -5.51 -1.34
C ASN A 23 4.18 -4.10 -1.88
N SER A 24 3.38 -3.29 -1.20
CA SER A 24 3.00 -1.96 -1.68
C SER A 24 2.57 -1.05 -0.53
N PRO A 25 2.69 0.28 -0.66
CA PRO A 25 3.35 1.00 -1.77
C PRO A 25 4.86 0.76 -1.78
N ARG A 26 5.45 0.65 -2.95
CA ARG A 26 6.88 0.38 -3.11
C ARG A 26 7.73 1.64 -2.93
N SER A 27 8.94 1.43 -2.38
CA SER A 27 9.99 2.44 -2.46
C SER A 27 10.53 2.57 -3.88
N MET A 28 11.00 3.75 -4.21
CA MET A 28 11.60 4.04 -5.51
C MET A 28 13.13 4.15 -5.38
N PRO A 29 13.88 3.90 -6.47
CA PRO A 29 15.33 4.04 -6.48
C PRO A 29 15.75 5.52 -6.43
N GLU A 30 17.01 5.77 -6.09
CA GLU A 30 17.54 7.12 -5.91
C GLU A 30 17.43 7.97 -7.19
N GLU A 31 17.60 7.37 -8.35
CA GLU A 31 17.50 8.05 -9.66
C GLU A 31 16.08 8.62 -9.88
N PHE A 32 15.07 7.95 -9.35
CA PHE A 32 13.70 8.48 -9.35
C PHE A 32 13.58 9.72 -8.48
N TRP A 33 14.21 9.72 -7.30
CA TRP A 33 14.16 10.84 -6.37
C TRP A 33 14.95 12.05 -6.85
N GLN A 34 16.02 11.85 -7.61
CA GLN A 34 16.74 12.95 -8.27
C GLN A 34 15.85 13.67 -9.26
N LYS A 35 14.97 12.95 -9.95
CA LYS A 35 14.04 13.50 -10.93
C LYS A 35 12.76 14.08 -10.28
N TYR A 36 12.27 13.43 -9.22
CA TYR A 36 11.00 13.77 -8.56
C TYR A 36 11.15 13.90 -7.04
N PRO A 37 12.00 14.83 -6.55
CA PRO A 37 12.31 14.93 -5.13
C PRO A 37 11.09 15.27 -4.25
N PHE A 38 10.09 15.94 -4.81
CA PHE A 38 8.87 16.33 -4.11
C PHE A 38 7.90 15.17 -3.84
N LEU A 39 8.10 14.02 -4.46
CA LEU A 39 7.33 12.80 -4.21
C LEU A 39 7.97 11.89 -3.17
N ARG A 40 9.15 12.24 -2.67
CA ARG A 40 9.91 11.42 -1.73
C ARG A 40 9.28 11.48 -0.33
N GLY A 41 8.96 10.32 0.20
CA GLY A 41 8.45 10.15 1.54
C GLY A 41 9.52 9.81 2.58
N ALA A 42 9.15 9.04 3.59
CA ALA A 42 10.03 8.67 4.67
C ALA A 42 11.06 7.61 4.26
N ARG A 43 12.20 7.62 4.96
CA ARG A 43 13.24 6.61 4.78
C ARG A 43 12.74 5.23 5.25
N ILE A 44 13.20 4.19 4.56
CA ILE A 44 12.99 2.79 4.91
C ILE A 44 14.32 2.21 5.37
N ASP A 45 14.36 1.69 6.58
CA ASP A 45 15.52 1.05 7.18
C ASP A 45 15.23 -0.44 7.42
N HIS A 46 15.48 -1.27 6.40
CA HIS A 46 15.38 -2.70 6.54
C HIS A 46 16.76 -3.32 6.86
N PRO A 47 16.92 -4.13 7.90
CA PRO A 47 18.23 -4.58 8.39
C PRO A 47 19.02 -5.45 7.38
N ARG A 48 18.33 -6.07 6.41
CA ARG A 48 18.97 -6.92 5.39
C ARG A 48 19.06 -6.27 4.01
N GLU A 49 18.31 -5.19 3.76
CA GLU A 49 18.15 -4.61 2.42
C GLU A 49 18.55 -3.14 2.33
N SER A 50 18.91 -2.51 3.46
CA SER A 50 19.22 -1.08 3.52
C SER A 50 20.69 -0.75 3.24
N PHE A 51 21.35 -1.49 2.38
CA PHE A 51 22.69 -1.13 1.88
C PHE A 51 22.70 0.20 1.11
N ARG A 52 21.56 0.60 0.61
CA ARG A 52 21.33 1.91 -0.02
C ARG A 52 20.08 2.52 0.58
N PRO A 53 20.08 3.84 0.86
CA PRO A 53 18.87 4.52 1.34
C PRO A 53 17.72 4.30 0.37
N ARG A 54 16.58 3.85 0.91
CA ARG A 54 15.31 3.75 0.19
C ARG A 54 14.31 4.66 0.85
N TYR A 55 13.39 5.18 0.07
CA TYR A 55 12.36 6.09 0.57
C TYR A 55 11.00 5.63 0.04
N THR A 56 9.99 5.78 0.90
CA THR A 56 8.60 5.58 0.49
C THR A 56 8.20 6.67 -0.49
N ILE A 57 7.13 6.44 -1.21
CA ILE A 57 6.47 7.47 -2.01
C ILE A 57 5.43 8.20 -1.15
N ALA A 58 5.35 9.53 -1.27
CA ALA A 58 4.45 10.37 -0.47
C ALA A 58 3.00 10.15 -0.87
N MET A 59 2.29 9.24 -0.20
CA MET A 59 0.92 8.84 -0.55
C MET A 59 -0.10 9.98 -0.47
N ALA A 60 0.14 10.99 0.36
CA ALA A 60 -0.71 12.17 0.41
C ALA A 60 -0.65 13.05 -0.86
N HIS A 61 0.36 12.84 -1.72
CA HIS A 61 0.55 13.66 -2.91
C HIS A 61 -0.41 13.23 -4.05
N PRO A 62 -1.18 14.16 -4.67
CA PRO A 62 -2.17 13.81 -5.70
C PRO A 62 -1.60 13.04 -6.90
N VAL A 63 -0.39 13.38 -7.35
CA VAL A 63 0.30 12.66 -8.45
C VAL A 63 0.56 11.20 -8.10
N VAL A 64 0.87 10.91 -6.83
CA VAL A 64 1.06 9.53 -6.36
C VAL A 64 -0.26 8.78 -6.35
N GLN A 65 -1.33 9.42 -5.90
CA GLN A 65 -2.66 8.83 -5.90
C GLN A 65 -3.09 8.52 -7.34
N GLN A 66 -2.93 9.47 -8.27
CA GLN A 66 -3.22 9.26 -9.69
C GLN A 66 -2.41 8.09 -10.27
N HIS A 67 -1.12 7.99 -9.97
CA HIS A 67 -0.29 6.87 -10.43
C HIS A 67 -0.87 5.51 -10.02
N TYR A 68 -1.30 5.36 -8.76
CA TYR A 68 -1.89 4.11 -8.31
C TYR A 68 -3.29 3.86 -8.89
N GLN A 69 -4.08 4.91 -9.15
CA GLN A 69 -5.34 4.79 -9.89
C GLN A 69 -5.11 4.21 -11.28
N GLU A 70 -4.20 4.80 -12.05
CA GLU A 70 -3.85 4.35 -13.39
C GLU A 70 -3.28 2.92 -13.39
N LEU A 71 -2.47 2.57 -12.39
CA LEU A 71 -1.93 1.23 -12.24
C LEU A 71 -3.04 0.19 -12.06
N VAL A 72 -4.02 0.45 -11.19
CA VAL A 72 -5.14 -0.46 -10.97
C VAL A 72 -6.06 -0.50 -12.17
N GLN A 73 -6.36 0.64 -12.79
CA GLN A 73 -7.15 0.69 -14.03
C GLN A 73 -6.53 -0.19 -15.12
N ASN A 74 -5.22 -0.08 -15.34
CA ASN A 74 -4.50 -0.89 -16.31
C ASN A 74 -4.50 -2.38 -15.92
N LEU A 75 -4.31 -2.70 -14.64
CA LEU A 75 -4.37 -4.06 -14.15
C LEU A 75 -5.75 -4.67 -14.41
N MET A 76 -6.81 -3.99 -14.04
CA MET A 76 -8.18 -4.50 -14.17
C MET A 76 -8.66 -4.57 -15.63
N LYS A 77 -8.17 -3.67 -16.49
CA LYS A 77 -8.39 -3.77 -17.93
C LYS A 77 -7.77 -5.05 -18.51
N GLU A 78 -6.58 -5.40 -18.04
CA GLU A 78 -5.84 -6.56 -18.52
C GLU A 78 -6.30 -7.88 -17.89
N VAL A 79 -6.77 -7.85 -16.64
CA VAL A 79 -7.17 -9.04 -15.86
C VAL A 79 -8.49 -8.76 -15.11
N PRO A 80 -9.60 -8.61 -15.82
CA PRO A 80 -10.89 -8.26 -15.20
C PRO A 80 -11.45 -9.34 -14.26
N GLN A 81 -10.96 -10.58 -14.34
CA GLN A 81 -11.36 -11.69 -13.47
C GLN A 81 -10.63 -11.69 -12.12
N LEU A 82 -9.69 -10.77 -11.90
CA LEU A 82 -9.03 -10.65 -10.61
C LEU A 82 -10.05 -10.25 -9.54
N GLY A 83 -10.10 -11.01 -8.44
CA GLY A 83 -11.11 -10.82 -7.40
C GLY A 83 -10.60 -10.09 -6.18
N PHE A 84 -9.28 -10.10 -5.92
CA PHE A 84 -8.72 -9.38 -4.79
C PHE A 84 -7.24 -9.02 -4.97
N ILE A 85 -6.81 -8.03 -4.20
CA ILE A 85 -5.40 -7.74 -3.94
C ILE A 85 -5.18 -7.82 -2.43
N HIS A 86 -4.19 -8.60 -2.03
CA HIS A 86 -3.67 -8.64 -0.68
C HIS A 86 -2.41 -7.79 -0.58
N ILE A 87 -2.43 -6.78 0.28
CA ILE A 87 -1.35 -5.80 0.44
C ILE A 87 -0.53 -6.16 1.67
N TRP A 88 0.71 -6.55 1.43
CA TRP A 88 1.77 -6.56 2.43
C TRP A 88 2.52 -5.24 2.38
N THR A 89 2.79 -4.62 3.52
CA THR A 89 3.45 -3.32 3.56
C THR A 89 4.42 -3.18 4.73
N ASN A 90 5.19 -2.09 4.73
CA ASN A 90 6.19 -1.77 5.74
C ASN A 90 7.27 -2.85 5.94
N ASP A 91 7.60 -3.55 4.85
CA ASP A 91 8.62 -4.59 4.79
C ASP A 91 9.28 -4.57 3.40
N SER A 92 10.51 -5.10 3.30
CA SER A 92 11.22 -5.38 2.03
C SER A 92 11.18 -4.25 1.00
N GLY A 93 11.30 -3.00 1.45
CA GLY A 93 11.31 -1.81 0.58
C GLY A 93 9.91 -1.33 0.17
N SER A 94 8.88 -1.65 0.95
CA SER A 94 7.54 -1.05 0.85
C SER A 94 7.16 -0.35 2.14
N GLY A 95 6.23 0.58 2.10
CA GLY A 95 5.70 1.19 3.31
C GLY A 95 5.08 2.57 3.12
N PHE A 96 4.43 3.02 4.17
CA PHE A 96 3.80 4.33 4.28
C PHE A 96 4.61 5.27 5.16
N GLU A 97 4.52 6.56 4.86
CA GLU A 97 5.08 7.61 5.70
C GLU A 97 4.44 7.59 7.10
N PHE A 98 5.26 7.90 8.10
CA PHE A 98 4.88 8.14 9.49
C PHE A 98 4.29 6.95 10.25
N VAL A 99 4.20 5.79 9.65
CA VAL A 99 3.78 4.56 10.32
C VAL A 99 4.82 4.15 11.35
N THR A 100 4.37 3.71 12.53
CA THR A 100 5.23 3.20 13.61
C THR A 100 5.65 1.77 13.30
N SER A 101 6.39 1.58 12.23
CA SER A 101 6.90 0.28 11.82
C SER A 101 8.39 0.18 12.09
N LEU A 102 8.88 -1.05 12.23
CA LEU A 102 10.28 -1.35 12.42
C LEU A 102 11.15 -0.91 11.23
N TYR A 103 10.59 -0.92 10.02
CA TYR A 103 11.35 -0.77 8.78
C TYR A 103 11.04 0.50 7.98
N ALA A 104 9.98 1.21 8.29
CA ALA A 104 9.60 2.40 7.54
C ALA A 104 8.95 3.44 8.43
N GLY A 105 8.81 4.64 7.97
CA GLY A 105 7.94 5.64 8.55
C GLY A 105 8.62 6.83 9.20
N ARG A 106 8.82 6.82 10.50
CA ARG A 106 9.26 8.02 11.25
C ARG A 106 10.76 8.30 11.17
N ASN A 107 11.54 7.36 10.70
CA ASN A 107 13.00 7.41 10.75
C ASN A 107 13.57 8.17 9.56
N GLY A 108 13.82 9.46 9.73
CA GLY A 108 14.77 10.19 8.93
C GLY A 108 14.39 10.48 7.47
N GLY A 109 13.13 10.72 7.19
CA GLY A 109 12.71 11.28 5.91
C GLY A 109 13.16 12.76 5.77
N PRO A 110 13.22 13.31 4.55
CA PRO A 110 13.55 14.72 4.32
C PRO A 110 12.46 15.67 4.85
N TYR A 111 11.30 15.16 5.13
CA TYR A 111 10.22 15.89 5.76
C TYR A 111 10.38 15.80 7.28
N LEU A 112 11.12 16.71 7.82
CA LEU A 112 11.09 16.95 9.25
C LEU A 112 9.66 17.35 9.61
N ILE A 113 9.11 16.71 10.64
CA ILE A 113 7.95 17.26 11.32
C ILE A 113 8.41 18.56 11.95
N ARG A 114 8.13 19.66 11.30
CA ARG A 114 8.62 21.00 11.73
C ARG A 114 7.96 21.46 13.02
N GLU A 115 6.79 20.93 13.32
CA GLU A 115 6.06 21.17 14.53
C GLU A 115 5.91 19.86 15.28
N TRP A 116 6.09 19.91 16.59
CA TRP A 116 5.83 18.74 17.44
C TRP A 116 4.37 18.31 17.29
N LYS A 117 4.19 17.02 17.00
CA LYS A 117 2.90 16.35 17.04
C LYS A 117 2.98 15.19 18.01
N SER A 118 1.90 14.95 18.74
CA SER A 118 1.80 13.76 19.57
C SER A 118 1.89 12.49 18.70
N ASP A 119 2.35 11.40 19.30
CA ASP A 119 2.37 10.10 18.62
C ASP A 119 1.01 9.69 18.10
N ASP A 120 -0.04 10.06 18.82
CA ASP A 120 -1.41 9.77 18.44
C ASP A 120 -1.86 10.55 17.19
N GLU A 121 -1.53 11.84 17.11
CA GLU A 121 -1.81 12.66 15.92
C GLU A 121 -1.07 12.16 14.69
N ILE A 122 0.19 11.74 14.87
CA ILE A 122 0.99 11.18 13.77
C ILE A 122 0.40 9.85 13.32
N ALA A 123 0.02 8.96 14.25
CA ALA A 123 -0.60 7.68 13.93
C ALA A 123 -1.95 7.85 13.20
N ARG A 124 -2.76 8.81 13.62
CA ARG A 124 -4.00 9.15 12.93
C ARG A 124 -3.77 9.61 11.51
N LYS A 125 -2.78 10.49 11.30
CA LYS A 125 -2.44 11.00 9.96
C LYS A 125 -1.86 9.90 9.07
N ALA A 126 -1.02 9.02 9.61
CA ALA A 126 -0.53 7.85 8.90
C ALA A 126 -1.66 6.91 8.48
N ALA A 127 -2.62 6.65 9.37
CA ALA A 127 -3.79 5.82 9.07
C ALA A 127 -4.68 6.42 7.97
N GLU A 128 -4.84 7.74 7.92
CA GLU A 128 -5.54 8.43 6.81
C GLU A 128 -4.88 8.13 5.46
N ASN A 129 -3.55 8.19 5.37
CA ASN A 129 -2.80 7.87 4.16
C ASN A 129 -2.96 6.40 3.76
N VAL A 130 -2.93 5.50 4.73
CA VAL A 130 -3.16 4.06 4.53
C VAL A 130 -4.56 3.80 3.96
N LEU A 131 -5.59 4.35 4.59
CA LEU A 131 -6.98 4.20 4.15
C LEU A 131 -7.22 4.85 2.78
N THR A 132 -6.61 6.00 2.51
CA THR A 132 -6.69 6.65 1.20
C THR A 132 -6.16 5.73 0.12
N TYR A 133 -5.01 5.11 0.33
CA TYR A 133 -4.42 4.15 -0.60
C TYR A 133 -5.33 2.94 -0.84
N TYR A 134 -5.80 2.29 0.20
CA TYR A 134 -6.64 1.10 0.07
C TYR A 134 -7.98 1.39 -0.59
N ARG A 135 -8.61 2.51 -0.24
CA ARG A 135 -9.86 2.95 -0.87
C ARG A 135 -9.67 3.23 -2.36
N LEU A 136 -8.60 3.91 -2.71
CA LEU A 136 -8.25 4.20 -4.09
C LEU A 136 -8.12 2.91 -4.93
N LEU A 137 -7.41 1.90 -4.43
CA LEU A 137 -7.28 0.62 -5.13
C LEU A 137 -8.64 -0.06 -5.30
N ARG A 138 -9.44 -0.13 -4.22
CA ARG A 138 -10.78 -0.71 -4.26
C ARG A 138 -11.69 0.03 -5.23
N ASP A 139 -11.75 1.35 -5.12
CA ASP A 139 -12.70 2.16 -5.89
C ASP A 139 -12.43 2.08 -7.40
N GLU A 140 -11.16 2.02 -7.80
CA GLU A 140 -10.82 1.81 -9.20
C GLU A 140 -11.11 0.38 -9.68
N ALA A 141 -10.78 -0.62 -8.89
CA ALA A 141 -11.00 -2.01 -9.27
C ALA A 141 -12.48 -2.38 -9.33
N THR A 142 -13.31 -1.84 -8.43
CA THR A 142 -14.75 -2.13 -8.40
C THR A 142 -15.53 -1.54 -9.58
N LYS A 143 -14.96 -0.59 -10.31
CA LYS A 143 -15.53 -0.12 -11.59
C LYS A 143 -15.57 -1.22 -12.65
N VAL A 144 -14.66 -2.20 -12.56
CA VAL A 144 -14.57 -3.34 -13.50
C VAL A 144 -15.15 -4.61 -12.89
N ASN A 145 -14.78 -4.92 -11.64
CA ASN A 145 -15.31 -6.07 -10.90
C ASN A 145 -15.94 -5.56 -9.58
N PRO A 146 -17.27 -5.40 -9.53
CA PRO A 146 -17.97 -4.91 -8.33
C PRO A 146 -17.75 -5.75 -7.06
N ALA A 147 -17.37 -7.02 -7.22
CA ALA A 147 -17.06 -7.93 -6.10
C ALA A 147 -15.59 -7.87 -5.66
N PHE A 148 -14.77 -7.01 -6.28
CA PHE A 148 -13.35 -6.89 -5.96
C PHE A 148 -13.10 -6.47 -4.52
N ARG A 149 -12.09 -7.06 -3.91
CA ARG A 149 -11.72 -6.79 -2.51
C ARG A 149 -10.26 -6.40 -2.38
N VAL A 150 -9.97 -5.53 -1.42
CA VAL A 150 -8.60 -5.21 -1.01
C VAL A 150 -8.41 -5.75 0.40
N ILE A 151 -7.45 -6.64 0.57
CA ILE A 151 -7.12 -7.24 1.85
C ILE A 151 -5.93 -6.49 2.43
N CYS A 152 -6.17 -5.82 3.55
CA CYS A 152 -5.20 -5.00 4.27
C CYS A 152 -4.53 -5.86 5.35
N ASP A 153 -3.25 -6.15 5.21
CA ASP A 153 -2.51 -6.75 6.32
C ASP A 153 -2.36 -5.72 7.46
N LEU A 154 -2.88 -6.06 8.63
CA LEU A 154 -2.83 -5.21 9.81
C LEU A 154 -1.59 -5.45 10.70
N GLY A 155 -0.79 -6.47 10.39
CA GLY A 155 0.41 -6.81 11.15
C GLY A 155 1.39 -5.65 11.33
N PRO A 156 1.72 -4.89 10.27
CA PRO A 156 2.67 -3.79 10.33
C PRO A 156 2.19 -2.54 11.08
N PHE A 157 0.89 -2.44 11.37
CA PHE A 157 0.30 -1.24 11.98
C PHE A 157 0.06 -1.43 13.47
N TYR A 158 0.81 -0.72 14.30
CA TYR A 158 0.70 -0.77 15.77
C TYR A 158 -0.22 0.36 16.27
N SER A 159 0.30 1.57 16.31
CA SER A 159 -0.44 2.75 16.81
C SER A 159 -1.56 3.18 15.85
N GLU A 160 -1.42 2.90 14.58
CA GLU A 160 -2.33 3.27 13.51
C GLU A 160 -3.56 2.37 13.45
N ARG A 161 -3.48 1.12 13.94
CA ARG A 161 -4.54 0.10 13.82
C ARG A 161 -5.88 0.58 14.34
N LYS A 162 -5.90 1.28 15.46
CA LYS A 162 -7.14 1.83 16.06
C LYS A 162 -7.85 2.85 15.18
N TYR A 163 -7.14 3.46 14.22
CA TYR A 163 -7.68 4.39 13.23
C TYR A 163 -7.98 3.73 11.89
N ILE A 164 -7.25 2.66 11.53
CA ILE A 164 -7.45 1.94 10.27
C ILE A 164 -8.70 1.05 10.38
N VAL A 165 -8.83 0.26 11.44
CA VAL A 165 -9.91 -0.74 11.58
C VAL A 165 -11.31 -0.14 11.41
N PRO A 166 -11.66 1.00 12.02
CA PRO A 166 -12.98 1.61 11.81
C PRO A 166 -13.23 2.08 10.37
N GLY A 167 -12.18 2.25 9.58
CA GLY A 167 -12.25 2.68 8.17
C GLY A 167 -12.36 1.53 7.17
N LEU A 168 -12.32 0.28 7.64
CA LEU A 168 -12.50 -0.93 6.82
C LEU A 168 -13.97 -1.21 6.54
N GLY A 169 -14.23 -2.10 5.62
CA GLY A 169 -15.57 -2.46 5.14
C GLY A 169 -15.79 -2.01 3.71
N GLY A 170 -16.94 -2.38 3.12
CA GLY A 170 -17.26 -2.04 1.73
C GLY A 170 -16.21 -2.53 0.72
N GLY A 171 -15.68 -3.74 0.89
CA GLY A 171 -14.64 -4.30 0.03
C GLY A 171 -13.20 -4.08 0.51
N LEU A 172 -13.02 -3.47 1.68
CA LEU A 172 -11.75 -3.44 2.40
C LEU A 172 -11.81 -4.44 3.56
N ASP A 173 -10.98 -5.46 3.51
CA ASP A 173 -10.92 -6.52 4.51
C ASP A 173 -9.66 -6.46 5.35
N ALA A 174 -9.77 -6.84 6.61
CA ALA A 174 -8.61 -7.08 7.43
C ALA A 174 -8.02 -8.45 7.09
N GLY A 175 -6.73 -8.47 6.76
CA GLY A 175 -5.91 -9.67 6.71
C GLY A 175 -4.97 -9.70 7.90
N ALA A 176 -4.69 -10.88 8.42
CA ALA A 176 -3.61 -11.10 9.35
C ALA A 176 -2.75 -12.24 8.82
N PHE A 177 -1.53 -11.96 8.44
CA PHE A 177 -0.48 -12.96 8.48
C PHE A 177 -0.02 -13.04 9.93
N GLY A 178 -0.75 -13.74 10.74
CA GLY A 178 -0.43 -13.94 12.14
C GLY A 178 0.17 -15.32 12.34
N SER A 179 1.28 -15.37 13.01
CA SER A 179 1.60 -16.50 13.87
C SER A 179 0.36 -16.80 14.73
N PHE A 180 -0.27 -17.92 14.47
CA PHE A 180 -1.16 -18.57 15.42
C PHE A 180 -0.31 -19.16 16.55
#